data_bf5f0166cc3e327fad0d0f61cec90c5c
#
_entry.id   bf5f0166cc3e327fad0d0f61cec90c5c
#
_cell.length_a   1.000
_cell.length_b   1.000
_cell.length_c   1.000
_cell.angle_alpha   90.00
_cell.angle_beta   90.00
_cell.angle_gamma   90.00
#
_symmetry.space_group_name_H-M   'P 1'
#
loop_
_entity.id
_entity.type
_entity.pdbx_description
1 polymer ?
#
loop_
_entity_poly.entity_id
_entity_poly.type
_entity_poly.pdbx_seq_one_letter_code
_entity_poly.pdbx_strand_id
1 'polypeptide(L)'
;EIAVDSYEIPERISRQVILRDSHEVFPFSARSARNQDLDHTIPYREGVPGQTRASNLGPLSRKAHRGKTHGGWQLEQPAPGVFHWRSPGGYHYRVGRNGTFRQGSDKLSQILWNADYRKPPDG
;
A
#
# COMPACT_ATOMS: atom_id res chain seq x y z
N GLU A 1 -11.14 3.73 -14.28
CA GLU A 1 -9.88 3.04 -13.98
C GLU A 1 -9.93 1.60 -14.50
N ILE A 2 -8.82 1.12 -15.06
CA ILE A 2 -8.71 -0.26 -15.51
C ILE A 2 -8.53 -1.17 -14.31
N ALA A 3 -9.38 -2.19 -14.20
CA ALA A 3 -9.28 -3.19 -13.13
C ALA A 3 -9.50 -4.57 -13.72
N VAL A 4 -8.75 -5.55 -13.20
CA VAL A 4 -8.92 -6.96 -13.58
C VAL A 4 -9.09 -7.82 -12.34
N ASP A 5 -9.65 -9.01 -12.53
CA ASP A 5 -9.97 -9.90 -11.42
C ASP A 5 -8.83 -10.84 -11.05
N SER A 6 -7.82 -10.97 -11.92
CA SER A 6 -6.71 -11.89 -11.69
C SER A 6 -5.76 -11.40 -10.62
N TYR A 7 -5.11 -12.35 -9.93
CA TYR A 7 -3.99 -12.02 -9.03
C TYR A 7 -2.81 -11.43 -9.81
N GLU A 8 -2.54 -11.97 -10.98
CA GLU A 8 -1.47 -11.49 -11.85
C GLU A 8 -1.79 -10.09 -12.36
N ILE A 9 -0.77 -9.24 -12.41
CA ILE A 9 -0.92 -7.83 -12.75
C ILE A 9 -0.54 -7.64 -14.23
N PRO A 10 -1.48 -7.20 -15.08
CA PRO A 10 -1.17 -6.88 -16.46
C PRO A 10 -0.10 -5.78 -16.55
N GLU A 11 0.75 -5.86 -17.57
CA GLU A 11 1.86 -4.92 -17.73
C GLU A 11 1.40 -3.45 -17.78
N ARG A 12 0.28 -3.18 -18.43
CA ARG A 12 -0.24 -1.81 -18.52
C ARG A 12 -0.61 -1.22 -17.16
N ILE A 13 -1.13 -2.04 -16.25
CA ILE A 13 -1.44 -1.61 -14.88
C ILE A 13 -0.14 -1.42 -14.11
N SER A 14 0.79 -2.37 -14.25
CA SER A 14 2.11 -2.28 -13.63
C SER A 14 2.84 -1.00 -14.01
N ARG A 15 2.81 -0.62 -15.30
CA ARG A 15 3.42 0.63 -15.77
C ARG A 15 2.78 1.85 -15.13
N GLN A 16 1.47 1.88 -15.01
CA GLN A 16 0.77 2.99 -14.36
C GLN A 16 1.23 3.16 -12.92
N VAL A 17 1.36 2.06 -12.19
CA VAL A 17 1.81 2.10 -10.79
C VAL A 17 3.25 2.61 -10.69
N ILE A 18 4.15 2.09 -11.52
CA ILE A 18 5.56 2.48 -11.49
C ILE A 18 5.76 3.94 -11.90
N LEU A 19 4.96 4.44 -12.85
CA LEU A 19 5.02 5.86 -13.25
C LEU A 19 4.50 6.77 -12.15
N ARG A 20 3.49 6.33 -11.42
CA ARG A 20 2.94 7.10 -10.30
C ARG A 20 3.87 7.07 -9.10
N ASP A 21 4.36 5.88 -8.75
CA ASP A 21 5.18 5.64 -7.55
C ASP A 21 6.60 5.30 -7.99
N SER A 22 7.45 6.30 -8.09
CA SER A 22 8.83 6.10 -8.55
C SER A 22 9.70 5.33 -7.56
N HIS A 23 9.26 5.19 -6.31
CA HIS A 23 9.98 4.52 -5.24
C HIS A 23 9.08 3.52 -4.54
N GLU A 24 9.69 2.59 -3.82
CA GLU A 24 8.97 1.76 -2.87
C GLU A 24 8.17 2.64 -1.91
N VAL A 25 6.94 2.24 -1.60
CA VAL A 25 6.01 3.08 -0.81
C VAL A 25 6.02 2.75 0.68
N PHE A 26 7.02 2.06 1.16
CA PHE A 26 7.25 1.88 2.60
C PHE A 26 7.90 3.16 3.17
N PRO A 27 7.58 3.54 4.43
CA PRO A 27 8.10 4.78 5.01
C PRO A 27 9.61 4.94 4.90
N PHE A 28 10.04 6.10 4.42
CA PHE A 28 11.43 6.52 4.28
C PHE A 28 12.29 5.70 3.32
N SER A 29 11.69 4.85 2.50
CA SER A 29 12.44 4.10 1.50
C SER A 29 12.80 4.97 0.31
N ALA A 30 14.05 4.79 -0.17
CA ALA A 30 14.54 5.40 -1.41
C ALA A 30 14.74 4.36 -2.52
N ARG A 31 14.29 3.13 -2.33
CA ARG A 31 14.46 2.06 -3.33
C ARG A 31 13.60 2.35 -4.55
N SER A 32 14.18 2.15 -5.74
CA SER A 32 13.44 2.32 -6.98
C SER A 32 12.27 1.34 -7.09
N ALA A 33 11.12 1.81 -7.55
CA ALA A 33 9.95 0.96 -7.77
C ALA A 33 10.17 -0.11 -8.83
N ARG A 34 11.08 0.10 -9.77
CA ARG A 34 11.30 -0.81 -10.91
C ARG A 34 11.76 -2.21 -10.50
N ASN A 35 12.40 -2.34 -9.35
CA ASN A 35 12.95 -3.60 -8.88
C ASN A 35 12.14 -4.20 -7.73
N GLN A 36 10.93 -3.67 -7.50
CA GLN A 36 10.10 -4.13 -6.41
C GLN A 36 8.89 -4.90 -6.92
N ASP A 37 8.34 -5.77 -6.08
CA ASP A 37 7.07 -6.41 -6.36
C ASP A 37 5.95 -5.37 -6.19
N LEU A 38 4.85 -5.55 -6.91
CA LEU A 38 3.66 -4.75 -6.69
C LEU A 38 2.74 -5.48 -5.72
N ASP A 39 2.46 -4.84 -4.60
CA ASP A 39 1.65 -5.39 -3.52
C ASP A 39 0.21 -4.90 -3.64
N HIS A 40 -0.76 -5.81 -3.44
CA HIS A 40 -2.16 -5.43 -3.29
C HIS A 40 -2.33 -4.76 -1.92
N THR A 41 -2.71 -3.50 -1.90
CA THR A 41 -2.91 -2.75 -0.65
C THR A 41 -3.93 -3.43 0.24
N ILE A 42 -5.11 -3.72 -0.32
CA ILE A 42 -6.05 -4.67 0.27
C ILE A 42 -5.66 -6.03 -0.29
N PRO A 43 -5.23 -6.98 0.55
CA PRO A 43 -4.72 -8.26 0.09
C PRO A 43 -5.69 -8.96 -0.85
N TYR A 44 -5.13 -9.57 -1.89
CA TYR A 44 -5.92 -10.28 -2.88
C TYR A 44 -6.71 -11.42 -2.25
N ARG A 45 -7.97 -11.53 -2.65
CA ARG A 45 -8.87 -12.59 -2.20
C ARG A 45 -9.58 -13.14 -3.42
N GLU A 46 -9.45 -14.43 -3.65
CA GLU A 46 -10.10 -15.10 -4.77
C GLU A 46 -11.61 -14.90 -4.74
N GLY A 47 -12.21 -14.65 -5.89
CA GLY A 47 -13.64 -14.47 -6.03
C GLY A 47 -14.13 -13.03 -5.83
N VAL A 48 -13.28 -12.12 -5.40
CA VAL A 48 -13.62 -10.70 -5.31
C VAL A 48 -13.21 -9.99 -6.59
N PRO A 49 -14.14 -9.36 -7.32
CA PRO A 49 -13.81 -8.75 -8.61
C PRO A 49 -13.02 -7.46 -8.47
N GLY A 50 -12.24 -7.15 -9.51
CA GLY A 50 -11.60 -5.85 -9.68
C GLY A 50 -10.50 -5.49 -8.70
N GLN A 51 -9.90 -6.46 -8.00
CA GLN A 51 -8.89 -6.19 -6.99
C GLN A 51 -7.55 -5.74 -7.54
N THR A 52 -7.24 -6.13 -8.78
CA THR A 52 -5.99 -5.77 -9.43
C THR A 52 -6.23 -4.52 -10.26
N ARG A 53 -5.94 -3.39 -9.67
CA ARG A 53 -6.07 -2.05 -10.23
C ARG A 53 -5.02 -1.15 -9.61
N ALA A 54 -4.64 -0.10 -10.32
CA ALA A 54 -3.58 0.81 -9.86
C ALA A 54 -3.89 1.40 -8.48
N SER A 55 -5.14 1.73 -8.19
CA SER A 55 -5.55 2.29 -6.89
C SER A 55 -5.50 1.29 -5.73
N ASN A 56 -5.23 0.01 -6.00
CA ASN A 56 -5.03 -1.03 -4.98
C ASN A 56 -3.65 -1.67 -5.06
N LEU A 57 -2.70 -1.04 -5.73
CA LEU A 57 -1.35 -1.56 -5.89
C LEU A 57 -0.30 -0.54 -5.49
N GLY A 58 0.82 -1.00 -4.97
CA GLY A 58 1.99 -0.18 -4.70
C GLY A 58 3.25 -1.01 -4.66
N PRO A 59 4.40 -0.43 -5.03
CA PRO A 59 5.67 -1.15 -5.01
C PRO A 59 6.18 -1.35 -3.59
N LEU A 60 6.46 -2.59 -3.23
CA LEU A 60 7.04 -2.95 -1.94
C LEU A 60 8.17 -3.94 -2.12
N SER A 61 9.24 -3.77 -1.36
CA SER A 61 10.28 -4.79 -1.23
C SER A 61 9.71 -6.01 -0.49
N ARG A 62 10.36 -7.15 -0.66
CA ARG A 62 9.96 -8.37 0.06
C ARG A 62 10.02 -8.17 1.57
N LYS A 63 11.00 -7.41 2.05
CA LYS A 63 11.13 -7.08 3.47
C LYS A 63 9.94 -6.27 3.97
N ALA A 64 9.53 -5.23 3.24
CA ALA A 64 8.40 -4.42 3.60
C ALA A 64 7.09 -5.21 3.51
N HIS A 65 6.95 -6.05 2.50
CA HIS A 65 5.80 -6.93 2.35
C HIS A 65 5.68 -7.90 3.54
N ARG A 66 6.79 -8.46 3.99
CA ARG A 66 6.79 -9.31 5.20
C ARG A 66 6.43 -8.52 6.45
N GLY A 67 6.88 -7.27 6.56
CA GLY A 67 6.49 -6.39 7.65
C GLY A 67 4.99 -6.17 7.70
N LYS A 68 4.36 -5.98 6.55
CA LYS A 68 2.91 -5.85 6.43
C LYS A 68 2.19 -7.16 6.77
N THR A 69 2.69 -8.28 6.27
CA THR A 69 2.02 -9.59 6.42
C THR A 69 2.22 -10.18 7.82
N HIS A 70 3.42 -10.10 8.37
CA HIS A 70 3.81 -10.79 9.61
C HIS A 70 4.33 -9.86 10.70
N GLY A 71 4.73 -8.64 10.38
CA GLY A 71 5.41 -7.73 11.30
C GLY A 71 4.50 -6.74 12.02
N GLY A 72 3.20 -6.81 11.83
CA GLY A 72 2.25 -5.93 12.52
C GLY A 72 2.09 -4.55 11.89
N TRP A 73 2.71 -4.29 10.73
CA TRP A 73 2.45 -3.07 9.96
C TRP A 73 1.12 -3.19 9.25
N GLN A 74 0.37 -2.09 9.24
CA GLN A 74 -0.92 -2.00 8.56
C GLN A 74 -0.88 -0.92 7.50
N LEU A 75 -1.55 -1.14 6.38
CA LEU A 75 -1.51 -0.26 5.23
C LEU A 75 -2.90 -0.02 4.66
N GLU A 76 -3.15 1.21 4.27
CA GLU A 76 -4.28 1.59 3.42
C GLU A 76 -3.80 2.53 2.31
N GLN A 77 -4.56 2.62 1.24
CA GLN A 77 -4.33 3.58 0.16
C GLN A 77 -5.59 4.42 0.00
N PRO A 78 -5.74 5.52 0.77
CA PRO A 78 -6.98 6.32 0.77
C PRO A 78 -7.22 7.07 -0.52
N ALA A 79 -6.16 7.32 -1.30
CA ALA A 79 -6.25 7.86 -2.63
C ALA A 79 -5.16 7.22 -3.48
N PRO A 80 -5.30 7.13 -4.81
CA PRO A 80 -4.28 6.52 -5.66
C PRO A 80 -2.90 7.14 -5.43
N GLY A 81 -1.91 6.31 -5.07
CA GLY A 81 -0.55 6.78 -4.81
C GLY A 81 -0.32 7.44 -3.46
N VAL A 82 -1.31 7.47 -2.60
CA VAL A 82 -1.18 7.95 -1.22
C VAL A 82 -1.32 6.78 -0.28
N PHE A 83 -0.27 6.46 0.45
CA PHE A 83 -0.20 5.27 1.30
C PHE A 83 -0.13 5.69 2.76
N HIS A 84 -1.06 5.20 3.54
CA HIS A 84 -1.11 5.46 4.97
C HIS A 84 -0.68 4.19 5.70
N TRP A 85 0.41 4.27 6.45
CA TRP A 85 0.95 3.18 7.24
C TRP A 85 0.73 3.42 8.72
N ARG A 86 0.44 2.34 9.43
CA ARG A 86 0.46 2.31 10.88
C ARG A 86 1.47 1.29 11.35
N SER A 87 2.45 1.73 12.15
CA SER A 87 3.47 0.85 12.69
C SER A 87 2.93 -0.05 13.81
N PRO A 88 3.64 -1.12 14.15
CA PRO A 88 3.27 -1.95 15.31
C PRO A 88 3.14 -1.14 16.61
N GLY A 89 3.89 -0.04 16.75
CA GLY A 89 3.82 0.85 17.90
C GLY A 89 2.70 1.88 17.86
N GLY A 90 1.87 1.87 16.80
CA GLY A 90 0.74 2.79 16.68
C GLY A 90 1.06 4.15 16.06
N TYR A 91 2.25 4.32 15.51
CA TYR A 91 2.62 5.55 14.82
C TYR A 91 2.14 5.53 13.37
N HIS A 92 1.70 6.67 12.88
CA HIS A 92 1.15 6.84 11.54
C HIS A 92 2.13 7.57 10.63
N TYR A 93 2.24 7.07 9.39
CA TYR A 93 3.09 7.66 8.36
C TYR A 93 2.29 7.76 7.07
N ARG A 94 2.41 8.87 6.38
CA ARG A 94 1.83 9.03 5.04
C ARG A 94 2.95 9.09 4.03
N VAL A 95 2.89 8.21 3.03
CA VAL A 95 3.87 8.13 1.96
C VAL A 95 3.18 8.52 0.66
N GLY A 96 3.74 9.45 -0.05
CA GLY A 96 3.25 9.90 -1.34
C GLY A 96 4.39 10.31 -2.24
N ARG A 97 4.05 10.97 -3.34
CA ARG A 97 5.01 11.39 -4.34
C ARG A 97 6.12 12.29 -3.78
N ASN A 98 5.81 13.09 -2.77
CA ASN A 98 6.75 14.05 -2.17
C ASN A 98 7.49 13.48 -0.96
N GLY A 99 7.40 12.19 -0.71
CA GLY A 99 8.12 11.53 0.37
C GLY A 99 7.23 11.06 1.52
N THR A 100 7.85 10.83 2.65
CA THR A 100 7.20 10.33 3.86
C THR A 100 6.95 11.46 4.85
N PHE A 101 5.72 11.52 5.37
CA PHE A 101 5.34 12.47 6.41
C PHE A 101 4.89 11.70 7.64
N ARG A 102 5.52 11.99 8.77
CA ARG A 102 5.14 11.40 10.05
C ARG A 102 3.89 12.10 10.57
N GLN A 103 2.84 11.35 10.83
CA GLN A 103 1.58 11.90 11.36
C GLN A 103 1.41 11.64 12.87
N GLY A 104 2.37 10.95 13.48
CA GLY A 104 2.33 10.70 14.91
C GLY A 104 1.36 9.59 15.31
N SER A 105 0.91 9.65 16.56
CA SER A 105 -0.04 8.69 17.14
C SER A 105 -1.20 9.41 17.82
N ASP A 106 -1.51 10.63 17.38
CA ASP A 106 -2.56 11.44 17.99
C ASP A 106 -3.96 10.88 17.70
N LYS A 107 -4.93 11.41 18.44
CA LYS A 107 -6.32 10.97 18.36
C LYS A 107 -6.93 11.21 16.97
N LEU A 108 -6.58 12.32 16.31
CA LEU A 108 -7.10 12.62 14.98
C LEU A 108 -6.58 11.61 13.95
N SER A 109 -5.26 11.33 13.97
CA SER A 109 -4.66 10.31 13.09
C SER A 109 -5.33 8.95 13.29
N GLN A 110 -5.63 8.58 14.53
CA GLN A 110 -6.29 7.33 14.86
C GLN A 110 -7.73 7.30 14.32
N ILE A 111 -8.46 8.39 14.43
CA ILE A 111 -9.84 8.49 13.91
C ILE A 111 -9.83 8.36 12.38
N LEU A 112 -8.94 9.06 11.71
CA LEU A 112 -8.83 8.99 10.24
C LEU A 112 -8.46 7.57 9.80
N TRP A 113 -7.54 6.94 10.51
CA TRP A 113 -7.16 5.55 10.23
C TRP A 113 -8.35 4.61 10.36
N ASN A 114 -9.09 4.70 11.46
CA ASN A 114 -10.22 3.81 11.71
C ASN A 114 -11.34 3.96 10.70
N ALA A 115 -11.48 5.16 10.10
CA ALA A 115 -12.49 5.41 9.08
C ALA A 115 -12.17 4.72 7.76
N ASP A 116 -10.89 4.59 7.42
CA ASP A 116 -10.46 4.16 6.09
C ASP A 116 -9.83 2.76 6.04
N TYR A 117 -9.26 2.30 7.16
CA TYR A 117 -8.53 1.03 7.16
C TYR A 117 -9.45 -0.17 7.00
N ARG A 118 -9.04 -1.07 6.10
CA ARG A 118 -9.70 -2.36 5.92
C ARG A 118 -8.74 -3.46 6.37
N LYS A 119 -9.16 -4.20 7.40
CA LYS A 119 -8.36 -5.31 7.91
C LYS A 119 -8.16 -6.36 6.83
N PRO A 120 -6.91 -6.83 6.62
CA PRO A 120 -6.66 -7.93 5.70
C PRO A 120 -7.43 -9.19 6.09
N PRO A 121 -7.81 -10.04 5.11
CA PRO A 121 -8.38 -11.34 5.45
C PRO A 121 -7.34 -12.17 6.19
N ASP A 122 -7.83 -12.99 7.12
CA ASP A 122 -6.98 -13.91 7.89
C ASP A 122 -6.36 -14.96 6.96
N GLY A 123 -5.11 -15.24 7.16
CA GLY A 123 -4.43 -16.26 6.35
C GLY A 123 -3.06 -15.89 5.93
#